data_c4f23d749ea04d50eb9642c1a1c342d8
#
_entry.id   c4f23d749ea04d50eb9642c1a1c342d8
#
_cell.length_a   1.000
_cell.length_b   1.000
_cell.length_c   1.000
_cell.angle_alpha   90.00
_cell.angle_beta   90.00
_cell.angle_gamma   90.00
#
_symmetry.space_group_name_H-M   'P 1'
#
loop_
_entity.id
_entity.type
_entity.pdbx_description
1 polymer ?
#
loop_
_entity_poly.entity_id
_entity_poly.type
_entity_poly.pdbx_seq_one_letter_code
_entity_poly.pdbx_strand_id
1 'polypeptide(L)'
;MIAENYFFGPILFKIKIEDVDLEKVKLLLHQDENKNMRKDLAGAFKTEYKLDNVDFQNVMEKYYEAFRHGYYQFYGEGCQKLKTKSVWVNYMRKGDFNPPHVHRGCDLASVLFIKSPNELKNELKEYYSYAFSSGGNGPGCLCFFYGADTSDNQVLKSFEPSAGDFFVFPHWLQHWSS
;
A
#
# COMPACT_ATOMS: atom_id res chain seq x y z
N MET A 1 10.93 13.94 -6.70
CA MET A 1 10.25 12.63 -6.63
C MET A 1 11.31 11.57 -6.33
N ILE A 2 11.15 10.80 -5.24
CA ILE A 2 12.08 9.71 -4.88
C ILE A 2 11.31 8.40 -5.07
N ALA A 3 11.76 7.55 -6.00
CA ALA A 3 11.26 6.21 -6.22
C ALA A 3 12.24 5.19 -5.67
N GLU A 4 11.72 4.19 -4.96
CA GLU A 4 12.51 3.10 -4.41
C GLU A 4 12.03 1.77 -5.02
N ASN A 5 12.95 0.97 -5.53
CA ASN A 5 12.68 -0.38 -6.02
C ASN A 5 13.25 -1.40 -5.05
N TYR A 6 12.42 -2.32 -4.59
CA TYR A 6 12.82 -3.37 -3.69
C TYR A 6 12.84 -4.71 -4.41
N PHE A 7 14.02 -5.31 -4.51
CA PHE A 7 14.24 -6.63 -5.11
C PHE A 7 13.92 -7.70 -4.05
N PHE A 8 12.65 -8.07 -4.00
CA PHE A 8 12.12 -9.05 -3.03
C PHE A 8 11.52 -10.29 -3.73
N GLY A 9 11.99 -10.60 -4.94
CA GLY A 9 11.40 -11.62 -5.79
C GLY A 9 10.43 -10.97 -6.79
N PRO A 10 9.13 -10.76 -6.48
CA PRO A 10 8.26 -9.93 -7.30
C PRO A 10 8.64 -8.45 -7.17
N ILE A 11 8.32 -7.66 -8.21
CA ILE A 11 8.48 -6.22 -8.11
C ILE A 11 7.63 -5.68 -6.95
N LEU A 12 8.26 -4.90 -6.09
CA LEU A 12 7.61 -4.10 -5.07
C LEU A 12 8.10 -2.66 -5.22
N PHE A 13 7.30 -1.85 -5.87
CA PHE A 13 7.61 -0.46 -6.15
C PHE A 13 7.06 0.44 -5.05
N LYS A 14 7.88 1.34 -4.54
CA LYS A 14 7.50 2.38 -3.58
C LYS A 14 7.92 3.75 -4.09
N ILE A 15 7.02 4.71 -4.03
CA ILE A 15 7.29 6.10 -4.35
C ILE A 15 6.60 7.01 -3.34
N LYS A 16 7.21 8.15 -3.03
CA LYS A 16 6.59 9.21 -2.25
C LYS A 16 5.85 10.15 -3.20
N ILE A 17 4.53 10.26 -3.06
CA ILE A 17 3.77 11.24 -3.85
C ILE A 17 4.00 12.65 -3.31
N GLU A 18 3.85 13.64 -4.17
CA GLU A 18 4.01 15.06 -3.81
C GLU A 18 2.87 15.52 -2.91
N ASP A 19 3.15 16.40 -1.96
CA ASP A 19 2.15 16.88 -1.00
C ASP A 19 0.93 17.53 -1.69
N VAL A 20 1.16 18.24 -2.80
CA VAL A 20 0.07 18.84 -3.58
C VAL A 20 -0.90 17.81 -4.15
N ASP A 21 -0.40 16.65 -4.55
CA ASP A 21 -1.26 15.57 -5.07
C ASP A 21 -1.88 14.75 -3.95
N LEU A 22 -1.19 14.60 -2.83
CA LEU A 22 -1.78 14.03 -1.62
C LEU A 22 -2.99 14.85 -1.16
N GLU A 23 -2.91 16.18 -1.19
CA GLU A 23 -4.05 17.04 -0.86
C GLU A 23 -5.19 16.89 -1.89
N LYS A 24 -4.90 16.76 -3.19
CA LYS A 24 -5.94 16.46 -4.19
C LYS A 24 -6.64 15.13 -3.90
N VAL A 25 -5.87 14.06 -3.56
CA VAL A 25 -6.48 12.78 -3.17
C VAL A 25 -7.36 12.95 -1.93
N LYS A 26 -6.92 13.72 -0.92
CA LYS A 26 -7.73 13.99 0.28
C LYS A 26 -9.07 14.68 -0.06
N LEU A 27 -9.09 15.57 -1.04
CA LEU A 27 -10.34 16.21 -1.49
C LEU A 27 -11.33 15.19 -2.09
N LEU A 28 -10.85 14.11 -2.72
CA LEU A 28 -11.72 13.05 -3.24
C LEU A 28 -12.40 12.24 -2.13
N LEU A 29 -11.83 12.21 -0.92
CA LEU A 29 -12.38 11.45 0.21
C LEU A 29 -13.72 11.98 0.71
N HIS A 30 -14.01 13.25 0.47
CA HIS A 30 -15.22 13.93 0.97
C HIS A 30 -16.40 13.86 0.01
N GLN A 31 -16.22 13.29 -1.20
CA GLN A 31 -17.24 13.35 -2.25
C GLN A 31 -18.32 12.24 -2.15
N ASP A 32 -18.08 11.15 -1.43
CA ASP A 32 -19.01 9.99 -1.48
C ASP A 32 -19.04 9.16 -0.19
N GLU A 33 -19.39 9.78 0.94
CA GLU A 33 -19.50 9.10 2.26
C GLU A 33 -20.58 8.00 2.29
N ASN A 34 -21.39 7.88 1.24
CA ASN A 34 -22.57 7.02 1.21
C ASN A 34 -22.34 5.61 0.62
N LYS A 35 -21.15 5.32 0.07
CA LYS A 35 -20.85 4.01 -0.54
C LYS A 35 -19.98 3.14 0.36
N ASN A 36 -20.57 2.63 1.44
CA ASN A 36 -19.87 1.70 2.32
C ASN A 36 -19.71 0.31 1.64
N MET A 37 -18.46 -0.10 1.42
CA MET A 37 -18.06 -1.36 0.75
C MET A 37 -17.74 -2.50 1.73
N ARG A 38 -18.05 -2.37 3.01
CA ARG A 38 -17.67 -3.29 4.09
C ARG A 38 -17.97 -4.78 3.84
N LYS A 39 -18.96 -5.08 3.00
CA LYS A 39 -19.35 -6.48 2.71
C LYS A 39 -18.46 -7.16 1.67
N ASP A 40 -17.68 -6.39 0.93
CA ASP A 40 -16.95 -6.86 -0.26
C ASP A 40 -15.44 -6.95 -0.02
N LEU A 41 -14.95 -6.48 1.14
CA LEU A 41 -13.53 -6.37 1.46
C LEU A 41 -13.13 -7.22 2.67
N ALA A 42 -11.89 -7.70 2.67
CA ALA A 42 -11.39 -8.68 3.64
C ALA A 42 -11.07 -8.09 5.03
N GLY A 43 -11.05 -6.77 5.19
CA GLY A 43 -10.58 -6.10 6.39
C GLY A 43 -11.56 -6.12 7.56
N ALA A 44 -11.03 -6.08 8.79
CA ALA A 44 -11.81 -5.87 10.02
C ALA A 44 -11.96 -4.37 10.31
N PHE A 45 -12.50 -3.60 9.34
CA PHE A 45 -12.68 -2.15 9.44
C PHE A 45 -14.14 -1.78 9.67
N LYS A 46 -14.35 -0.64 10.32
CA LYS A 46 -15.71 -0.09 10.51
C LYS A 46 -16.16 0.77 9.33
N THR A 47 -15.22 1.29 8.55
CA THR A 47 -15.49 2.32 7.55
C THR A 47 -14.62 2.12 6.31
N GLU A 48 -15.24 1.82 5.19
CA GLU A 48 -14.63 1.66 3.88
C GLU A 48 -15.52 2.34 2.82
N TYR A 49 -14.94 3.21 2.01
CA TYR A 49 -15.64 3.96 0.98
C TYR A 49 -15.01 3.73 -0.39
N LYS A 50 -15.85 3.64 -1.41
CA LYS A 50 -15.39 3.63 -2.81
C LYS A 50 -15.17 5.05 -3.29
N LEU A 51 -14.04 5.29 -3.97
CA LEU A 51 -13.74 6.56 -4.64
C LEU A 51 -14.08 6.47 -6.14
N ASP A 52 -14.20 7.64 -6.79
CA ASP A 52 -14.25 7.69 -8.24
C ASP A 52 -12.91 7.28 -8.85
N ASN A 53 -12.96 6.31 -9.75
CA ASN A 53 -11.76 5.76 -10.38
C ASN A 53 -11.08 6.73 -11.33
N VAL A 54 -11.85 7.58 -12.02
CA VAL A 54 -11.36 8.51 -13.04
C VAL A 54 -10.62 9.66 -12.37
N ASP A 55 -11.23 10.25 -11.35
CA ASP A 55 -10.63 11.37 -10.62
C ASP A 55 -9.35 10.93 -9.90
N PHE A 56 -9.37 9.76 -9.26
CA PHE A 56 -8.18 9.20 -8.64
C PHE A 56 -7.08 8.93 -9.67
N GLN A 57 -7.41 8.32 -10.82
CA GLN A 57 -6.43 8.07 -11.88
C GLN A 57 -5.80 9.36 -12.39
N ASN A 58 -6.58 10.42 -12.59
CA ASN A 58 -6.06 11.71 -13.07
C ASN A 58 -4.99 12.29 -12.14
N VAL A 59 -5.17 12.17 -10.82
CA VAL A 59 -4.16 12.60 -9.85
C VAL A 59 -2.93 11.69 -9.87
N MET A 60 -3.12 10.37 -10.04
CA MET A 60 -2.07 9.37 -9.91
C MET A 60 -1.29 9.08 -11.21
N GLU A 61 -1.68 9.63 -12.35
CA GLU A 61 -1.13 9.31 -13.67
C GLU A 61 0.40 9.39 -13.74
N LYS A 62 1.01 10.45 -13.21
CA LYS A 62 2.47 10.61 -13.22
C LYS A 62 3.20 9.55 -12.37
N TYR A 63 2.55 9.03 -11.33
CA TYR A 63 3.10 7.97 -10.48
C TYR A 63 2.95 6.61 -11.13
N TYR A 64 1.91 6.40 -11.93
CA TYR A 64 1.79 5.23 -12.80
C TYR A 64 2.88 5.21 -13.87
N GLU A 65 3.21 6.36 -14.47
CA GLU A 65 4.32 6.45 -15.41
C GLU A 65 5.67 6.19 -14.72
N ALA A 66 5.86 6.69 -13.50
CA ALA A 66 7.06 6.38 -12.72
C ALA A 66 7.17 4.87 -12.40
N PHE A 67 6.05 4.21 -12.08
CA PHE A 67 6.02 2.75 -11.91
C PHE A 67 6.39 2.04 -13.23
N ARG A 68 5.84 2.44 -14.38
CA ARG A 68 6.14 1.84 -15.68
C ARG A 68 7.63 1.91 -16.00
N HIS A 69 8.25 3.04 -15.68
CA HIS A 69 9.71 3.19 -15.83
C HIS A 69 10.46 2.23 -14.90
N GLY A 70 10.10 2.15 -13.63
CA GLY A 70 10.66 1.19 -12.66
C GLY A 70 10.45 -0.27 -13.08
N TYR A 71 9.29 -0.59 -13.64
CA TYR A 71 8.98 -1.91 -14.18
C TYR A 71 9.93 -2.30 -15.31
N TYR A 72 10.16 -1.37 -16.25
CA TYR A 72 11.13 -1.56 -17.33
C TYR A 72 12.55 -1.78 -16.80
N GLN A 73 12.96 -1.01 -15.81
CA GLN A 73 14.28 -1.19 -15.18
C GLN A 73 14.43 -2.54 -14.48
N PHE A 74 13.32 -3.05 -13.91
CA PHE A 74 13.33 -4.31 -13.18
C PHE A 74 13.31 -5.55 -14.10
N TYR A 75 12.45 -5.55 -15.13
CA TYR A 75 12.23 -6.72 -15.98
C TYR A 75 12.92 -6.63 -17.35
N GLY A 76 13.43 -5.47 -17.76
CA GLY A 76 13.99 -5.25 -19.09
C GLY A 76 12.94 -5.12 -20.20
N GLU A 77 11.65 -5.16 -19.86
CA GLU A 77 10.52 -5.01 -20.78
C GLU A 77 9.47 -4.05 -20.24
N GLY A 78 8.75 -3.37 -21.15
CA GLY A 78 7.74 -2.40 -20.76
C GLY A 78 6.42 -3.06 -20.37
N CYS A 79 5.72 -2.46 -19.42
CA CYS A 79 4.31 -2.79 -19.17
C CYS A 79 3.37 -1.83 -19.92
N GLN A 80 2.14 -2.26 -20.13
CA GLN A 80 1.09 -1.44 -20.73
C GLN A 80 0.74 -0.24 -19.84
N LYS A 81 0.05 0.75 -20.40
CA LYS A 81 -0.48 1.88 -19.65
C LYS A 81 -1.41 1.38 -18.55
N LEU A 82 -1.20 1.85 -17.32
CA LEU A 82 -2.01 1.45 -16.19
C LEU A 82 -3.38 2.14 -16.22
N LYS A 83 -4.39 1.41 -15.76
CA LYS A 83 -5.75 1.91 -15.63
C LYS A 83 -6.31 1.53 -14.26
N THR A 84 -6.82 2.52 -13.55
CA THR A 84 -7.50 2.29 -12.27
C THR A 84 -8.80 1.54 -12.50
N LYS A 85 -8.88 0.33 -11.98
CA LYS A 85 -10.07 -0.52 -12.07
C LYS A 85 -11.04 -0.26 -10.93
N SER A 86 -10.50 -0.16 -9.72
CA SER A 86 -11.27 0.10 -8.50
C SER A 86 -10.38 0.75 -7.47
N VAL A 87 -10.92 1.68 -6.72
CA VAL A 87 -10.23 2.35 -5.60
C VAL A 87 -11.19 2.54 -4.44
N TRP A 88 -10.71 2.29 -3.24
CA TRP A 88 -11.45 2.47 -1.99
C TRP A 88 -10.53 2.98 -0.89
N VAL A 89 -11.11 3.49 0.17
CA VAL A 89 -10.42 4.03 1.33
C VAL A 89 -10.74 3.23 2.57
N ASN A 90 -9.71 2.84 3.29
CA ASN A 90 -9.81 2.17 4.58
C ASN A 90 -9.43 3.14 5.70
N TYR A 91 -10.32 3.32 6.66
CA TYR A 91 -10.05 4.06 7.88
C TYR A 91 -9.73 3.07 9.01
N MET A 92 -8.44 2.85 9.24
CA MET A 92 -7.96 1.98 10.31
C MET A 92 -7.84 2.75 11.62
N ARG A 93 -8.36 2.17 12.68
CA ARG A 93 -8.24 2.64 14.07
C ARG A 93 -7.42 1.65 14.88
N LYS A 94 -7.04 2.02 16.09
CA LYS A 94 -6.37 1.11 17.02
C LYS A 94 -7.18 -0.19 17.17
N GLY A 95 -6.54 -1.32 16.88
CA GLY A 95 -7.12 -2.65 16.93
C GLY A 95 -7.81 -3.10 15.62
N ASP A 96 -7.94 -2.24 14.61
CA ASP A 96 -8.35 -2.65 13.27
C ASP A 96 -7.16 -3.31 12.56
N PHE A 97 -7.43 -4.29 11.72
CA PHE A 97 -6.40 -4.93 10.89
C PHE A 97 -6.95 -5.37 9.55
N ASN A 98 -6.09 -5.43 8.56
CA ASN A 98 -6.37 -6.05 7.28
C ASN A 98 -5.63 -7.39 7.25
N PRO A 99 -6.32 -8.54 7.28
CA PRO A 99 -5.66 -9.85 7.33
C PRO A 99 -4.83 -10.12 6.08
N PRO A 100 -3.90 -11.09 6.11
CA PRO A 100 -3.16 -11.51 4.92
C PRO A 100 -4.11 -11.88 3.79
N HIS A 101 -3.99 -11.18 2.65
CA HIS A 101 -4.85 -11.37 1.49
C HIS A 101 -4.13 -11.07 0.18
N VAL A 102 -4.79 -11.37 -0.92
CA VAL A 102 -4.41 -11.04 -2.30
C VAL A 102 -5.59 -10.43 -3.02
N HIS A 103 -5.35 -9.71 -4.11
CA HIS A 103 -6.42 -9.17 -4.95
C HIS A 103 -6.71 -10.08 -6.14
N ARG A 104 -7.94 -10.03 -6.65
CA ARG A 104 -8.37 -10.80 -7.83
C ARG A 104 -8.97 -9.87 -8.87
N GLY A 105 -8.83 -10.28 -10.14
CA GLY A 105 -9.43 -9.54 -11.26
C GLY A 105 -8.70 -8.25 -11.64
N CYS A 106 -7.43 -8.11 -11.26
CA CYS A 106 -6.51 -7.05 -11.68
C CYS A 106 -5.12 -7.65 -11.86
N ASP A 107 -4.21 -6.95 -12.53
CA ASP A 107 -2.81 -7.38 -12.71
C ASP A 107 -1.92 -6.87 -11.59
N LEU A 108 -2.24 -5.68 -11.09
CA LEU A 108 -1.52 -4.98 -10.02
C LEU A 108 -2.48 -4.54 -8.92
N ALA A 109 -1.96 -4.50 -7.71
CA ALA A 109 -2.58 -3.86 -6.56
C ALA A 109 -1.71 -2.69 -6.10
N SER A 110 -2.31 -1.76 -5.38
CA SER A 110 -1.60 -0.61 -4.84
C SER A 110 -2.15 -0.18 -3.48
N VAL A 111 -1.29 0.43 -2.67
CA VAL A 111 -1.66 1.04 -1.38
C VAL A 111 -1.06 2.43 -1.32
N LEU A 112 -1.90 3.43 -1.03
CA LEU A 112 -1.48 4.80 -0.74
C LEU A 112 -1.82 5.13 0.71
N PHE A 113 -0.80 5.50 1.49
CA PHE A 113 -1.00 6.02 2.84
C PHE A 113 -1.33 7.51 2.79
N ILE A 114 -2.57 7.86 3.10
CA ILE A 114 -3.05 9.26 3.08
C ILE A 114 -2.70 9.97 4.39
N LYS A 115 -2.76 9.24 5.50
CA LYS A 115 -2.44 9.75 6.83
C LYS A 115 -1.81 8.65 7.66
N SER A 116 -0.77 9.01 8.40
CA SER A 116 -0.18 8.19 9.46
C SER A 116 -0.11 9.05 10.73
N PRO A 117 -0.75 8.66 11.84
CA PRO A 117 -0.74 9.44 13.05
C PRO A 117 0.64 9.45 13.71
N ASN A 118 1.00 10.58 14.37
CA ASN A 118 2.29 10.68 15.05
C ASN A 118 2.42 9.71 16.23
N GLU A 119 1.31 9.37 16.85
CA GLU A 119 1.21 8.40 17.94
C GLU A 119 1.75 7.02 17.52
N LEU A 120 1.52 6.64 16.27
CA LEU A 120 2.02 5.39 15.70
C LEU A 120 3.55 5.29 15.77
N LYS A 121 4.26 6.40 15.53
CA LYS A 121 5.73 6.43 15.62
C LYS A 121 6.24 6.14 17.05
N ASN A 122 5.48 6.58 18.06
CA ASN A 122 5.83 6.31 19.46
C ASN A 122 5.51 4.84 19.81
N GLU A 123 4.36 4.32 19.37
CA GLU A 123 4.00 2.91 19.53
C GLU A 123 5.03 1.98 18.83
N LEU A 124 5.50 2.34 17.64
CA LEU A 124 6.54 1.60 16.92
C LEU A 124 7.87 1.61 17.67
N LYS A 125 8.29 2.76 18.21
CA LYS A 125 9.51 2.84 19.03
C LYS A 125 9.43 1.96 20.29
N GLU A 126 8.28 2.01 20.96
CA GLU A 126 8.03 1.16 22.13
C GLU A 126 8.03 -0.32 21.71
N TYR A 127 7.32 -0.69 20.66
CA TYR A 127 7.29 -2.04 20.13
C TYR A 127 8.70 -2.57 19.83
N TYR A 128 9.52 -1.82 19.10
CA TYR A 128 10.88 -2.24 18.74
C TYR A 128 11.85 -2.25 19.93
N SER A 129 11.50 -1.61 21.03
CA SER A 129 12.33 -1.66 22.24
C SER A 129 12.30 -3.02 22.95
N TYR A 130 11.24 -3.80 22.76
CA TYR A 130 11.06 -5.14 23.35
C TYR A 130 10.86 -6.26 22.33
N ALA A 131 10.50 -5.94 21.10
CA ALA A 131 10.38 -6.91 20.01
C ALA A 131 11.79 -7.29 19.52
N PHE A 132 12.31 -8.40 20.01
CA PHE A 132 13.59 -8.90 19.56
C PHE A 132 13.62 -9.16 18.05
N SER A 133 14.57 -8.56 17.39
CA SER A 133 15.27 -8.87 16.11
C SER A 133 14.62 -9.80 15.05
N SER A 134 13.42 -10.27 15.22
CA SER A 134 12.73 -11.17 14.29
C SER A 134 12.05 -10.45 13.12
N GLY A 135 12.57 -9.29 12.71
CA GLY A 135 11.96 -8.53 11.60
C GLY A 135 10.53 -8.10 11.91
N GLY A 136 10.28 -7.69 13.15
CA GLY A 136 8.96 -7.51 13.71
C GLY A 136 8.07 -6.57 12.92
N ASN A 137 6.85 -7.02 12.68
CA ASN A 137 5.77 -6.23 12.10
C ASN A 137 5.18 -5.37 13.20
N GLY A 138 5.68 -4.15 13.35
CA GLY A 138 5.10 -3.20 14.28
C GLY A 138 3.66 -2.84 13.90
N PRO A 139 2.90 -2.28 14.85
CA PRO A 139 1.54 -1.83 14.61
C PRO A 139 1.47 -0.83 13.44
N GLY A 140 0.45 -0.95 12.60
CA GLY A 140 0.24 -0.10 11.43
C GLY A 140 1.16 -0.36 10.24
N CYS A 141 2.09 -1.30 10.31
CA CYS A 141 2.98 -1.61 9.20
C CYS A 141 2.25 -2.27 8.02
N LEU A 142 2.68 -1.91 6.80
CA LEU A 142 2.34 -2.66 5.60
C LEU A 142 3.35 -3.77 5.40
N CYS A 143 2.87 -5.00 5.39
CA CYS A 143 3.70 -6.19 5.33
C CYS A 143 3.43 -7.00 4.07
N PHE A 144 4.48 -7.55 3.48
CA PHE A 144 4.45 -8.42 2.32
C PHE A 144 5.12 -9.75 2.63
N PHE A 145 4.54 -10.82 2.14
CA PHE A 145 5.06 -12.16 2.30
C PHE A 145 5.29 -12.84 0.95
N TYR A 146 6.51 -13.37 0.74
CA TYR A 146 6.84 -14.09 -0.49
C TYR A 146 7.95 -15.12 -0.27
N GLY A 147 7.76 -16.31 -0.83
CA GLY A 147 8.74 -17.37 -0.82
C GLY A 147 8.64 -18.31 0.38
N ALA A 148 9.62 -19.21 0.48
CA ALA A 148 9.76 -20.12 1.60
C ALA A 148 10.79 -19.60 2.61
N ASP A 149 10.54 -19.83 3.88
CA ASP A 149 11.48 -19.48 4.95
C ASP A 149 12.71 -20.39 4.88
N THR A 150 13.86 -19.78 4.59
CA THR A 150 15.15 -20.44 4.55
C THR A 150 16.21 -19.54 5.21
N SER A 151 17.38 -20.09 5.56
CA SER A 151 18.47 -19.32 6.18
C SER A 151 18.92 -18.10 5.36
N ASP A 152 18.70 -18.14 4.04
CA ASP A 152 19.23 -17.14 3.10
C ASP A 152 18.12 -16.33 2.42
N ASN A 153 16.85 -16.51 2.82
CA ASN A 153 15.70 -15.85 2.20
C ASN A 153 14.88 -15.04 3.20
N GLN A 154 14.78 -13.75 2.98
CA GLN A 154 13.89 -12.90 3.74
C GLN A 154 12.46 -12.98 3.16
N VAL A 155 11.62 -13.83 3.74
CA VAL A 155 10.24 -14.06 3.28
C VAL A 155 9.27 -12.93 3.62
N LEU A 156 9.62 -12.10 4.57
CA LEU A 156 8.79 -11.02 5.08
C LEU A 156 9.45 -9.66 4.86
N LYS A 157 8.71 -8.74 4.22
CA LYS A 157 9.11 -7.34 4.10
C LYS A 157 8.05 -6.44 4.73
N SER A 158 8.48 -5.60 5.66
CA SER A 158 7.61 -4.70 6.42
C SER A 158 8.01 -3.24 6.18
N PHE A 159 7.02 -2.37 6.09
CA PHE A 159 7.19 -0.93 5.92
C PHE A 159 6.38 -0.16 6.95
N GLU A 160 7.04 0.74 7.66
CA GLU A 160 6.35 1.72 8.49
C GLU A 160 5.59 2.70 7.60
N PRO A 161 4.29 2.95 7.85
CA PRO A 161 3.49 3.83 7.02
C PRO A 161 3.89 5.30 7.21
N SER A 162 4.01 6.00 6.11
CA SER A 162 4.17 7.45 6.09
C SER A 162 3.20 8.07 5.10
N ALA A 163 2.55 9.17 5.47
CA ALA A 163 1.62 9.85 4.57
C ALA A 163 2.29 10.18 3.23
N GLY A 164 1.64 9.85 2.12
CA GLY A 164 2.17 9.98 0.76
C GLY A 164 3.00 8.79 0.27
N ASP A 165 3.26 7.76 1.09
CA ASP A 165 3.88 6.52 0.60
C ASP A 165 2.89 5.78 -0.30
N PHE A 166 3.28 5.55 -1.55
CA PHE A 166 2.50 4.83 -2.55
C PHE A 166 3.24 3.58 -2.99
N PHE A 167 2.61 2.43 -2.81
CA PHE A 167 3.13 1.11 -3.17
C PHE A 167 2.36 0.56 -4.36
N VAL A 168 3.07 -0.08 -5.30
CA VAL A 168 2.50 -0.85 -6.42
C VAL A 168 3.19 -2.20 -6.48
N PHE A 169 2.40 -3.27 -6.59
CA PHE A 169 2.88 -4.65 -6.53
C PHE A 169 1.94 -5.59 -7.30
N PRO A 170 2.39 -6.82 -7.68
CA PRO A 170 1.54 -7.81 -8.31
C PRO A 170 0.34 -8.16 -7.43
N HIS A 171 -0.83 -8.30 -8.05
CA HIS A 171 -2.09 -8.57 -7.33
C HIS A 171 -2.06 -9.84 -6.46
N TRP A 172 -1.25 -10.80 -6.81
CA TRP A 172 -1.11 -12.09 -6.11
C TRP A 172 -0.12 -12.04 -4.94
N LEU A 173 0.64 -10.96 -4.79
CA LEU A 173 1.57 -10.81 -3.66
C LEU A 173 0.79 -10.66 -2.36
N GLN A 174 0.97 -11.64 -1.46
CA GLN A 174 0.29 -11.64 -0.17
C GLN A 174 0.76 -10.46 0.69
N HIS A 175 -0.19 -9.72 1.22
CA HIS A 175 0.09 -8.56 2.06
C HIS A 175 -0.98 -8.35 3.12
N TRP A 176 -0.65 -7.58 4.16
CA TRP A 176 -1.56 -7.19 5.24
C TRP A 176 -1.11 -5.90 5.91
N SER A 177 -1.98 -5.33 6.76
CA SER A 177 -1.66 -4.22 7.66
C SER A 177 -2.30 -4.45 9.03
N SER A 178 -1.60 -4.08 10.09
CA SER A 178 -2.01 -4.27 11.49
C SER A 178 -2.08 -2.95 12.22
#